data_194037733c82515ec9470ba9ece4c135
#
_entry.id   194037733c82515ec9470ba9ece4c135
#
_cell.length_a   1.000
_cell.length_b   1.000
_cell.length_c   1.000
_cell.angle_alpha   90.00
_cell.angle_beta   90.00
_cell.angle_gamma   90.00
#
_symmetry.space_group_name_H-M   'P 1'
#
loop_
_entity.id
_entity.type
_entity.pdbx_description
1 polymer ?
#
loop_
_entity_poly.entity_id
_entity_poly.type
_entity_poly.pdbx_seq_one_letter_code
_entity_poly.pdbx_strand_id
1 'polypeptide(L)'
;MSTSFVKYTPDIETADPGFDENLQTVIAKTERYIAASVMAEGTGRAVRDAHAKGYGLVRGEVEILDQLPAEYAQGIYATPGRHDALIRFSNGSPHTGADARLGGATGLALKIFGIAGPTLLEDEPDTRTFDYANIDAPVFFCNTVEHYLFIQDLFLEAPAYFAQGTAGRHRFYQDFVTGKGTLDPDHWAWDELLAFLRVSQSPPVNLLLSTYWTMGAVRHGDYIAKVRFAPVPDFAEKVVQRDLDLASAAEVYRPALIAELRDRPYEFDIQVQLCADLA
;
A
#
# COMPACT_ATOMS: atom_id res chain seq x y z
N MET A 1 -19.27 -5.32 27.92
CA MET A 1 -18.28 -4.28 28.25
C MET A 1 -18.23 -3.36 27.04
N SER A 2 -18.43 -2.06 27.20
CA SER A 2 -18.26 -1.10 26.11
C SER A 2 -16.75 -1.04 25.81
N THR A 3 -16.34 -1.41 24.61
CA THR A 3 -14.97 -1.23 24.18
C THR A 3 -14.71 0.27 24.04
N SER A 4 -13.80 0.83 24.82
CA SER A 4 -13.39 2.21 24.69
C SER A 4 -12.32 2.25 23.60
N PHE A 5 -12.55 3.00 22.50
CA PHE A 5 -11.57 3.21 21.46
C PHE A 5 -10.59 4.33 21.84
N VAL A 6 -9.37 4.21 21.35
CA VAL A 6 -8.31 5.21 21.57
C VAL A 6 -8.62 6.46 20.75
N LYS A 7 -8.67 7.60 21.44
CA LYS A 7 -8.78 8.90 20.78
C LYS A 7 -7.43 9.38 20.30
N TYR A 8 -7.42 10.03 19.14
CA TYR A 8 -6.23 10.67 18.62
C TYR A 8 -5.86 11.89 19.46
N THR A 9 -4.62 11.98 19.85
CA THR A 9 -3.97 13.16 20.41
C THR A 9 -2.61 13.34 19.74
N PRO A 10 -2.09 14.58 19.58
CA PRO A 10 -0.83 14.82 18.87
C PRO A 10 0.39 14.10 19.46
N ASP A 11 0.36 13.79 20.77
CA ASP A 11 1.42 13.08 21.50
C ASP A 11 1.44 11.56 21.29
N ILE A 12 0.44 11.02 20.59
CA ILE A 12 0.44 9.60 20.16
C ILE A 12 1.46 9.35 19.05
N GLU A 13 1.67 10.34 18.19
CA GLU A 13 2.68 10.25 17.14
C GLU A 13 4.05 10.62 17.73
N THR A 14 4.94 9.64 17.78
CA THR A 14 6.33 9.86 18.19
C THR A 14 7.23 9.77 16.97
N ALA A 15 7.96 10.84 16.70
CA ALA A 15 8.99 10.83 15.67
C ALA A 15 10.32 10.35 16.26
N ASP A 16 11.01 9.47 15.53
CA ASP A 16 12.36 9.03 15.91
C ASP A 16 13.36 10.21 15.89
N PRO A 17 14.45 10.14 16.66
CA PRO A 17 15.53 11.11 16.54
C PRO A 17 16.04 11.19 15.08
N GLY A 18 16.14 12.40 14.54
CA GLY A 18 16.55 12.62 13.14
C GLY A 18 15.47 12.34 12.09
N PHE A 19 14.19 12.21 12.48
CA PHE A 19 13.08 11.92 11.58
C PHE A 19 13.03 12.88 10.38
N ASP A 20 13.11 14.20 10.61
CA ASP A 20 13.01 15.20 9.53
C ASP A 20 14.18 15.08 8.53
N GLU A 21 15.40 14.87 9.02
CA GLU A 21 16.58 14.66 8.16
C GLU A 21 16.46 13.36 7.34
N ASN A 22 16.04 12.30 7.98
CA ASN A 22 15.79 11.02 7.33
C ASN A 22 14.68 11.13 6.30
N LEU A 23 13.59 11.83 6.58
CA LEU A 23 12.50 12.07 5.64
C LEU A 23 12.97 12.85 4.41
N GLN A 24 13.75 13.92 4.59
CA GLN A 24 14.34 14.66 3.47
C GLN A 24 15.27 13.77 2.63
N THR A 25 15.98 12.86 3.27
CA THR A 25 16.84 11.88 2.57
C THR A 25 16.01 10.88 1.75
N VAL A 26 14.89 10.38 2.28
CA VAL A 26 13.92 9.54 1.53
C VAL A 26 13.42 10.28 0.30
N ILE A 27 12.97 11.52 0.46
CA ILE A 27 12.47 12.36 -0.64
C ILE A 27 13.53 12.51 -1.72
N ALA A 28 14.75 12.91 -1.36
CA ALA A 28 15.85 13.10 -2.30
C ALA A 28 16.26 11.80 -3.02
N LYS A 29 16.19 10.63 -2.36
CA LYS A 29 16.44 9.32 -2.98
C LYS A 29 15.34 8.98 -3.97
N THR A 30 14.08 9.18 -3.59
CA THR A 30 12.90 8.95 -4.45
C THR A 30 12.97 9.81 -5.71
N GLU A 31 13.26 11.10 -5.59
CA GLU A 31 13.40 12.00 -6.75
C GLU A 31 14.52 11.55 -7.71
N ARG A 32 15.67 11.17 -7.17
CA ARG A 32 16.77 10.63 -7.98
C ARG A 32 16.40 9.34 -8.68
N TYR A 33 15.68 8.44 -7.99
CA TYR A 33 15.20 7.20 -8.59
C TYR A 33 14.24 7.50 -9.75
N ILE A 34 13.24 8.37 -9.53
CA ILE A 34 12.27 8.76 -10.55
C ILE A 34 12.96 9.35 -11.78
N ALA A 35 13.92 10.24 -11.57
CA ALA A 35 14.71 10.82 -12.67
C ALA A 35 15.50 9.75 -13.45
N ALA A 36 16.15 8.82 -12.77
CA ALA A 36 16.93 7.74 -13.38
C ALA A 36 16.05 6.69 -14.09
N SER A 37 14.80 6.53 -13.69
CA SER A 37 13.87 5.52 -14.22
C SER A 37 13.56 5.72 -15.71
N VAL A 38 13.67 6.94 -16.24
CA VAL A 38 13.50 7.26 -17.67
C VAL A 38 14.40 6.39 -18.54
N MET A 39 15.65 6.20 -18.11
CA MET A 39 16.62 5.37 -18.82
C MET A 39 16.52 3.90 -18.43
N ALA A 40 16.37 3.61 -17.15
CA ALA A 40 16.38 2.26 -16.60
C ALA A 40 15.20 1.40 -17.10
N GLU A 41 14.00 1.97 -17.15
CA GLU A 41 12.78 1.25 -17.57
C GLU A 41 12.57 1.25 -19.10
N GLY A 42 13.34 2.03 -19.84
CA GLY A 42 13.25 2.09 -21.30
C GLY A 42 11.90 2.58 -21.84
N THR A 43 11.08 3.22 -21.01
CA THR A 43 9.72 3.69 -21.34
C THR A 43 9.72 5.06 -22.02
N GLY A 44 10.84 5.77 -22.00
CA GLY A 44 10.99 7.16 -22.45
C GLY A 44 10.31 8.19 -21.54
N ARG A 45 9.82 7.78 -20.38
CA ARG A 45 9.19 8.63 -19.35
C ARG A 45 9.55 8.14 -17.95
N ALA A 46 9.53 9.06 -17.00
CA ALA A 46 9.70 8.73 -15.58
C ALA A 46 8.57 7.84 -15.08
N VAL A 47 8.91 6.89 -14.21
CA VAL A 47 7.96 6.06 -13.48
C VAL A 47 8.15 6.27 -11.98
N ARG A 48 7.16 5.87 -11.18
CA ARG A 48 7.20 5.96 -9.73
C ARG A 48 8.28 5.03 -9.16
N ASP A 49 8.79 5.36 -7.99
CA ASP A 49 9.72 4.53 -7.21
C ASP A 49 9.05 3.32 -6.55
N ALA A 50 7.72 3.32 -6.47
CA ALA A 50 6.90 2.18 -6.10
C ALA A 50 5.58 2.22 -6.89
N HIS A 51 4.91 1.07 -7.02
CA HIS A 51 3.65 0.98 -7.79
C HIS A 51 3.77 1.50 -9.23
N ALA A 52 4.91 1.27 -9.88
CA ALA A 52 5.24 1.86 -11.18
C ALA A 52 4.32 1.39 -12.31
N LYS A 53 3.98 0.08 -12.36
CA LYS A 53 3.08 -0.48 -13.36
C LYS A 53 1.63 -0.38 -12.90
N GLY A 54 0.81 0.38 -13.65
CA GLY A 54 -0.65 0.39 -13.48
C GLY A 54 -1.28 -0.78 -14.23
N TYR A 55 -2.05 -1.61 -13.54
CA TYR A 55 -2.85 -2.68 -14.16
C TYR A 55 -4.18 -2.18 -14.70
N GLY A 56 -4.77 -1.18 -14.06
CA GLY A 56 -6.00 -0.55 -14.53
C GLY A 56 -6.31 0.73 -13.76
N LEU A 57 -7.03 1.63 -14.43
CA LEU A 57 -7.70 2.77 -13.83
C LEU A 57 -9.19 2.62 -14.11
N VAL A 58 -9.96 2.47 -13.03
CA VAL A 58 -11.39 2.15 -13.08
C VAL A 58 -12.19 3.30 -12.47
N ARG A 59 -13.28 3.65 -13.11
CA ARG A 59 -14.27 4.55 -12.51
C ARG A 59 -15.16 3.77 -11.56
N GLY A 60 -15.50 4.40 -10.44
CA GLY A 60 -16.39 3.83 -9.44
C GLY A 60 -17.11 4.91 -8.67
N GLU A 61 -17.81 4.48 -7.66
CA GLU A 61 -18.55 5.31 -6.72
C GLU A 61 -18.27 4.80 -5.31
N VAL A 62 -18.17 5.69 -4.35
CA VAL A 62 -18.12 5.37 -2.92
C VAL A 62 -19.45 5.76 -2.30
N GLU A 63 -20.13 4.80 -1.70
CA GLU A 63 -21.34 5.02 -0.90
C GLU A 63 -20.99 5.05 0.59
N ILE A 64 -21.22 6.19 1.23
CA ILE A 64 -21.13 6.33 2.68
C ILE A 64 -22.50 5.96 3.24
N LEU A 65 -22.55 4.89 4.04
CA LEU A 65 -23.77 4.33 4.58
C LEU A 65 -24.42 5.28 5.58
N ASP A 66 -25.75 5.26 5.60
CA ASP A 66 -26.54 5.93 6.65
C ASP A 66 -26.43 5.18 7.99
N GLN A 67 -26.66 5.89 9.09
CA GLN A 67 -26.72 5.33 10.46
C GLN A 67 -25.44 4.62 10.92
N LEU A 68 -24.28 5.07 10.45
CA LEU A 68 -23.02 4.62 11.04
C LEU A 68 -22.96 4.99 12.53
N PRO A 69 -22.44 4.12 13.42
CA PRO A 69 -22.16 4.51 14.79
C PRO A 69 -21.25 5.75 14.85
N ALA A 70 -21.44 6.59 15.88
CA ALA A 70 -20.76 7.89 15.97
C ALA A 70 -19.24 7.81 15.90
N GLU A 71 -18.65 6.71 16.39
CA GLU A 71 -17.21 6.47 16.35
C GLU A 71 -16.69 6.20 14.92
N TYR A 72 -17.57 5.73 14.03
CA TYR A 72 -17.26 5.47 12.61
C TYR A 72 -17.70 6.59 11.69
N ALA A 73 -18.75 7.34 12.07
CA ALA A 73 -19.24 8.52 11.35
C ALA A 73 -18.30 9.73 11.54
N GLN A 74 -17.03 9.59 11.14
CA GLN A 74 -15.98 10.57 11.36
C GLN A 74 -15.35 11.02 10.03
N GLY A 75 -14.81 12.24 10.00
CA GLY A 75 -14.12 12.76 8.81
C GLY A 75 -15.01 12.70 7.57
N ILE A 76 -14.53 12.07 6.51
CA ILE A 76 -15.27 11.91 5.25
C ILE A 76 -16.54 11.04 5.39
N TYR A 77 -16.62 10.20 6.43
CA TYR A 77 -17.76 9.31 6.70
C TYR A 77 -18.83 9.95 7.60
N ALA A 78 -18.66 11.22 7.99
CA ALA A 78 -19.61 11.92 8.86
C ALA A 78 -20.98 12.20 8.19
N THR A 79 -21.00 12.26 6.86
CA THR A 79 -22.21 12.57 6.10
C THR A 79 -22.49 11.45 5.11
N PRO A 80 -23.64 10.75 5.21
CA PRO A 80 -24.05 9.77 4.23
C PRO A 80 -24.17 10.37 2.83
N GLY A 81 -23.85 9.57 1.82
CA GLY A 81 -23.95 10.04 0.43
C GLY A 81 -23.17 9.19 -0.54
N ARG A 82 -23.18 9.61 -1.80
CA ARG A 82 -22.46 8.97 -2.89
C ARG A 82 -21.48 9.94 -3.51
N HIS A 83 -20.30 9.46 -3.79
CA HIS A 83 -19.18 10.23 -4.32
C HIS A 83 -18.57 9.50 -5.51
N ASP A 84 -18.35 10.23 -6.60
CA ASP A 84 -17.56 9.71 -7.72
C ASP A 84 -16.15 9.32 -7.26
N ALA A 85 -15.62 8.26 -7.83
CA ALA A 85 -14.31 7.77 -7.47
C ALA A 85 -13.50 7.26 -8.67
N LEU A 86 -12.18 7.27 -8.52
CA LEU A 86 -11.23 6.57 -9.39
C LEU A 86 -10.44 5.57 -8.58
N ILE A 87 -10.37 4.35 -9.09
CA ILE A 87 -9.62 3.25 -8.48
C ILE A 87 -8.47 2.87 -9.42
N ARG A 88 -7.24 2.89 -8.89
CA ARG A 88 -6.06 2.44 -9.62
C ARG A 88 -5.53 1.15 -9.02
N PHE A 89 -5.51 0.09 -9.81
CA PHE A 89 -4.80 -1.14 -9.50
C PHE A 89 -3.38 -1.09 -10.05
N SER A 90 -2.41 -1.58 -9.28
CA SER A 90 -0.99 -1.53 -9.62
C SER A 90 -0.21 -2.69 -9.02
N ASN A 91 1.04 -2.89 -9.50
CA ASN A 91 2.02 -3.67 -8.76
C ASN A 91 2.49 -2.93 -7.51
N GLY A 92 3.30 -3.58 -6.64
CA GLY A 92 4.02 -2.92 -5.55
C GLY A 92 5.45 -2.49 -5.93
N SER A 93 6.02 -3.08 -6.98
CA SER A 93 7.40 -2.90 -7.44
C SER A 93 7.63 -1.52 -8.09
N PRO A 94 8.89 -1.02 -8.08
CA PRO A 94 9.31 0.16 -8.84
C PRO A 94 9.51 -0.10 -10.34
N HIS A 95 9.22 -1.30 -10.84
CA HIS A 95 9.45 -1.72 -12.23
C HIS A 95 8.17 -1.89 -13.03
N THR A 96 8.28 -1.81 -14.37
CA THR A 96 7.14 -1.88 -15.31
C THR A 96 7.17 -3.08 -16.25
N GLY A 97 8.08 -4.00 -16.07
CA GLY A 97 8.27 -5.19 -16.92
C GLY A 97 7.10 -6.19 -16.95
N ALA A 98 7.39 -7.42 -17.36
CA ALA A 98 6.40 -8.51 -17.37
C ALA A 98 5.92 -8.83 -15.95
N ASP A 99 4.63 -9.15 -15.78
CA ASP A 99 3.98 -9.35 -14.49
C ASP A 99 4.69 -10.41 -13.62
N ALA A 100 5.19 -11.48 -14.23
CA ALA A 100 5.94 -12.54 -13.55
C ALA A 100 7.26 -12.05 -12.88
N ARG A 101 7.74 -10.86 -13.21
CA ARG A 101 9.01 -10.29 -12.70
C ARG A 101 8.81 -9.20 -11.65
N LEU A 102 7.57 -8.83 -11.34
CA LEU A 102 7.27 -7.66 -10.53
C LEU A 102 7.03 -7.96 -9.04
N GLY A 103 7.15 -9.23 -8.64
CA GLY A 103 6.85 -9.69 -7.28
C GLY A 103 5.35 -9.82 -7.02
N GLY A 104 5.00 -10.36 -5.83
CA GLY A 104 3.62 -10.67 -5.48
C GLY A 104 2.78 -9.48 -5.02
N ALA A 105 3.41 -8.39 -4.57
CA ALA A 105 2.69 -7.24 -4.02
C ALA A 105 1.83 -6.53 -5.07
N THR A 106 0.57 -6.27 -4.71
CA THR A 106 -0.36 -5.47 -5.52
C THR A 106 -0.95 -4.32 -4.72
N GLY A 107 -1.31 -3.24 -5.40
CA GLY A 107 -1.84 -2.04 -4.77
C GLY A 107 -3.19 -1.62 -5.34
N LEU A 108 -4.01 -1.04 -4.45
CA LEU A 108 -5.25 -0.35 -4.78
C LEU A 108 -5.17 1.07 -4.24
N ALA A 109 -5.15 2.05 -5.13
CA ALA A 109 -5.33 3.45 -4.75
C ALA A 109 -6.74 3.90 -5.11
N LEU A 110 -7.42 4.55 -4.17
CA LEU A 110 -8.76 5.11 -4.33
C LEU A 110 -8.68 6.63 -4.20
N LYS A 111 -9.19 7.36 -5.18
CA LYS A 111 -9.43 8.81 -5.10
C LYS A 111 -10.93 9.05 -5.11
N ILE A 112 -11.43 9.73 -4.08
CA ILE A 112 -12.84 10.10 -3.88
C ILE A 112 -12.98 11.59 -4.21
N PHE A 113 -13.98 11.96 -4.99
CA PHE A 113 -14.24 13.34 -5.42
C PHE A 113 -15.41 13.97 -4.66
N GLY A 114 -15.47 15.29 -4.68
CA GLY A 114 -16.58 16.04 -4.10
C GLY A 114 -16.61 16.05 -2.57
N ILE A 115 -15.48 15.77 -1.93
CA ILE A 115 -15.35 15.82 -0.48
C ILE A 115 -15.32 17.28 -0.03
N ALA A 116 -16.15 17.60 0.97
CA ALA A 116 -16.21 18.93 1.59
C ALA A 116 -15.67 18.86 3.02
N GLY A 117 -15.11 19.97 3.48
CA GLY A 117 -14.60 20.11 4.85
C GLY A 117 -13.15 20.55 4.90
N PRO A 118 -12.63 20.78 6.12
CA PRO A 118 -11.24 21.15 6.29
C PRO A 118 -10.31 19.97 5.97
N THR A 119 -9.20 20.26 5.31
CA THR A 119 -8.09 19.32 5.11
C THR A 119 -7.08 19.45 6.25
N LEU A 120 -6.33 18.38 6.51
CA LEU A 120 -5.16 18.41 7.40
C LEU A 120 -3.89 18.88 6.67
N LEU A 121 -3.92 18.94 5.34
CA LEU A 121 -2.79 19.39 4.53
C LEU A 121 -2.86 20.93 4.39
N GLU A 122 -1.90 21.61 5.00
CA GLU A 122 -1.84 23.09 5.02
C GLU A 122 -1.56 23.69 3.64
N ASP A 123 -0.84 22.96 2.78
CA ASP A 123 -0.50 23.31 1.41
C ASP A 123 -1.61 23.01 0.39
N GLU A 124 -2.64 22.26 0.79
CA GLU A 124 -3.78 21.90 -0.04
C GLU A 124 -5.14 22.30 0.58
N PRO A 125 -5.35 23.55 1.03
CA PRO A 125 -6.53 23.94 1.81
C PRO A 125 -7.85 23.85 1.03
N ASP A 126 -7.79 23.94 -0.30
CA ASP A 126 -8.95 23.91 -1.20
C ASP A 126 -9.21 22.55 -1.83
N THR A 127 -8.51 21.51 -1.38
CA THR A 127 -8.68 20.16 -1.95
C THR A 127 -10.12 19.67 -1.75
N ARG A 128 -10.67 19.03 -2.78
CA ARG A 128 -12.02 18.44 -2.80
C ARG A 128 -11.96 16.94 -3.06
N THR A 129 -10.83 16.36 -2.79
CA THR A 129 -10.62 14.92 -2.94
C THR A 129 -10.08 14.32 -1.65
N PHE A 130 -10.32 13.03 -1.50
CA PHE A 130 -9.71 12.22 -0.45
C PHE A 130 -9.11 10.97 -1.06
N ASP A 131 -7.89 10.62 -0.64
CA ASP A 131 -7.13 9.53 -1.23
C ASP A 131 -6.82 8.43 -0.22
N TYR A 132 -6.98 7.18 -0.67
CA TYR A 132 -6.41 6.01 -0.01
C TYR A 132 -5.32 5.39 -0.88
N ALA A 133 -4.17 5.09 -0.27
CA ALA A 133 -3.11 4.28 -0.87
C ALA A 133 -3.00 2.97 -0.08
N ASN A 134 -3.34 1.86 -0.72
CA ASN A 134 -3.44 0.56 -0.07
C ASN A 134 -2.59 -0.49 -0.79
N ILE A 135 -2.18 -1.50 -0.03
CA ILE A 135 -1.45 -2.68 -0.52
C ILE A 135 -2.18 -3.94 -0.03
N ASP A 136 -1.98 -5.06 -0.72
CA ASP A 136 -2.56 -6.37 -0.39
C ASP A 136 -1.89 -7.05 0.83
N ALA A 137 -1.39 -6.26 1.76
CA ALA A 137 -0.81 -6.70 3.02
C ALA A 137 -1.26 -5.83 4.19
N PRO A 138 -1.52 -6.43 5.37
CA PRO A 138 -2.08 -5.70 6.50
C PRO A 138 -1.07 -4.81 7.23
N VAL A 139 0.23 -4.98 7.00
CA VAL A 139 1.30 -4.22 7.65
C VAL A 139 2.38 -3.83 6.67
N PHE A 140 3.04 -2.72 6.94
CA PHE A 140 4.24 -2.30 6.23
C PHE A 140 5.45 -3.08 6.76
N PHE A 141 6.49 -3.21 5.96
CA PHE A 141 7.67 -4.01 6.29
C PHE A 141 8.83 -3.20 6.90
N CYS A 142 8.59 -1.97 7.29
CA CYS A 142 9.54 -1.15 8.04
C CYS A 142 8.80 -0.42 9.16
N ASN A 143 9.40 -0.39 10.34
CA ASN A 143 8.83 0.25 11.52
C ASN A 143 9.32 1.69 11.70
N THR A 144 10.52 2.02 11.17
CA THR A 144 11.13 3.34 11.29
C THR A 144 11.59 3.88 9.94
N VAL A 145 11.71 5.21 9.81
CA VAL A 145 12.24 5.85 8.59
C VAL A 145 13.72 5.53 8.42
N GLU A 146 14.48 5.45 9.50
CA GLU A 146 15.89 5.07 9.47
C GLU A 146 16.10 3.68 8.85
N HIS A 147 15.33 2.69 9.32
CA HIS A 147 15.42 1.33 8.76
C HIS A 147 14.90 1.27 7.32
N TYR A 148 13.89 2.07 6.99
CA TYR A 148 13.43 2.18 5.60
C TYR A 148 14.53 2.69 4.65
N LEU A 149 15.31 3.69 5.05
CA LEU A 149 16.46 4.17 4.28
C LEU A 149 17.51 3.08 4.05
N PHE A 150 17.81 2.31 5.10
CA PHE A 150 18.72 1.17 4.99
C PHE A 150 18.18 0.10 4.02
N ILE A 151 16.90 -0.24 4.12
CA ILE A 151 16.25 -1.22 3.24
C ILE A 151 16.21 -0.73 1.78
N GLN A 152 16.00 0.56 1.52
CA GLN A 152 16.09 1.11 0.17
C GLN A 152 17.47 0.85 -0.45
N ASP A 153 18.55 1.10 0.29
CA ASP A 153 19.91 0.84 -0.17
C ASP A 153 20.15 -0.66 -0.41
N LEU A 154 19.68 -1.50 0.51
CA LEU A 154 19.81 -2.94 0.39
C LEU A 154 19.06 -3.48 -0.85
N PHE A 155 17.89 -2.94 -1.19
CA PHE A 155 17.15 -3.31 -2.40
C PHE A 155 17.88 -2.90 -3.69
N LEU A 156 18.58 -1.77 -3.70
CA LEU A 156 19.42 -1.39 -4.83
C LEU A 156 20.58 -2.36 -5.03
N GLU A 157 21.13 -2.92 -3.95
CA GLU A 157 22.19 -3.92 -3.98
C GLU A 157 21.68 -5.34 -4.26
N ALA A 158 20.39 -5.62 -4.13
CA ALA A 158 19.78 -6.95 -4.24
C ALA A 158 20.21 -7.73 -5.50
N PRO A 159 20.32 -7.14 -6.72
CA PRO A 159 20.80 -7.86 -7.90
C PRO A 159 22.20 -8.45 -7.72
N ALA A 160 23.11 -7.76 -7.03
CA ALA A 160 24.45 -8.24 -6.76
C ALA A 160 24.48 -9.40 -5.76
N TYR A 161 23.58 -9.37 -4.75
CA TYR A 161 23.39 -10.49 -3.84
C TYR A 161 22.82 -11.72 -4.57
N PHE A 162 21.78 -11.54 -5.35
CA PHE A 162 21.09 -12.65 -6.00
C PHE A 162 21.90 -13.28 -7.14
N ALA A 163 22.80 -12.55 -7.77
CA ALA A 163 23.77 -13.09 -8.73
C ALA A 163 24.69 -14.15 -8.11
N GLN A 164 24.88 -14.16 -6.79
CA GLN A 164 25.69 -15.14 -6.06
C GLN A 164 24.89 -16.40 -5.67
N GLY A 165 23.68 -16.58 -6.19
CA GLY A 165 22.83 -17.74 -5.95
C GLY A 165 22.35 -17.85 -4.49
N THR A 166 22.29 -19.07 -3.97
CA THR A 166 21.74 -19.34 -2.62
C THR A 166 22.54 -18.62 -1.51
N ALA A 167 23.86 -18.62 -1.61
CA ALA A 167 24.71 -17.93 -0.61
C ALA A 167 24.45 -16.42 -0.57
N GLY A 168 24.27 -15.81 -1.73
CA GLY A 168 23.91 -14.39 -1.81
C GLY A 168 22.53 -14.09 -1.24
N ARG A 169 21.53 -14.94 -1.52
CA ARG A 169 20.19 -14.82 -0.92
C ARG A 169 20.22 -14.90 0.60
N HIS A 170 20.95 -15.87 1.16
CA HIS A 170 21.11 -15.96 2.62
C HIS A 170 21.72 -14.68 3.20
N ARG A 171 22.77 -14.15 2.55
CA ARG A 171 23.40 -12.92 2.99
C ARG A 171 22.45 -11.72 2.91
N PHE A 172 21.69 -11.60 1.84
CA PHE A 172 20.68 -10.55 1.70
C PHE A 172 19.70 -10.54 2.89
N TYR A 173 19.12 -11.70 3.23
CA TYR A 173 18.20 -11.79 4.37
C TYR A 173 18.89 -11.58 5.71
N GLN A 174 20.12 -12.04 5.86
CA GLN A 174 20.92 -11.76 7.07
C GLN A 174 21.14 -10.25 7.21
N ASP A 175 21.57 -9.58 6.15
CA ASP A 175 21.85 -8.14 6.16
C ASP A 175 20.57 -7.33 6.37
N PHE A 176 19.43 -7.78 5.82
CA PHE A 176 18.11 -7.21 6.09
C PHE A 176 17.81 -7.20 7.61
N VAL A 177 17.94 -8.36 8.24
CA VAL A 177 17.57 -8.54 9.67
C VAL A 177 18.54 -7.83 10.60
N THR A 178 19.84 -7.86 10.29
CA THR A 178 20.89 -7.36 11.19
C THR A 178 21.33 -5.92 10.92
N GLY A 179 20.75 -5.26 9.88
CA GLY A 179 21.22 -3.95 9.43
C GLY A 179 22.70 -3.98 8.99
N LYS A 180 23.14 -5.05 8.30
CA LYS A 180 24.57 -5.32 8.01
C LYS A 180 25.43 -5.37 9.29
N GLY A 181 24.85 -5.81 10.41
CA GLY A 181 25.53 -5.93 11.71
C GLY A 181 25.53 -4.64 12.53
N THR A 182 24.76 -3.63 12.15
CA THR A 182 24.63 -2.36 12.92
C THR A 182 23.56 -2.43 14.00
N LEU A 183 22.54 -3.30 13.83
CA LEU A 183 21.46 -3.46 14.81
C LEU A 183 21.91 -4.33 15.99
N ASP A 184 21.50 -3.93 17.19
CA ASP A 184 21.62 -4.75 18.37
C ASP A 184 20.85 -6.07 18.19
N PRO A 185 21.39 -7.23 18.62
CA PRO A 185 20.71 -8.52 18.50
C PRO A 185 19.30 -8.56 19.11
N ASP A 186 19.04 -7.80 20.17
CA ASP A 186 17.73 -7.70 20.81
C ASP A 186 16.72 -6.89 19.97
N HIS A 187 17.22 -6.17 18.94
CA HIS A 187 16.42 -5.33 18.03
C HIS A 187 16.53 -5.76 16.56
N TRP A 188 16.90 -7.01 16.31
CA TRP A 188 16.93 -7.52 14.93
C TRP A 188 15.55 -7.50 14.27
N ALA A 189 15.50 -7.05 13.02
CA ALA A 189 14.27 -6.80 12.26
C ALA A 189 13.60 -8.08 11.70
N TRP A 190 13.35 -9.08 12.53
CA TRP A 190 12.72 -10.33 12.11
C TRP A 190 11.26 -10.16 11.72
N ASP A 191 10.51 -9.35 12.43
CA ASP A 191 9.11 -9.05 12.15
C ASP A 191 8.96 -8.32 10.82
N GLU A 192 9.87 -7.38 10.53
CA GLU A 192 9.92 -6.67 9.24
C GLU A 192 10.28 -7.61 8.09
N LEU A 193 11.25 -8.51 8.27
CA LEU A 193 11.56 -9.53 7.27
C LEU A 193 10.36 -10.44 6.99
N LEU A 194 9.63 -10.87 8.01
CA LEU A 194 8.44 -11.70 7.84
C LEU A 194 7.32 -10.93 7.11
N ALA A 195 7.13 -9.65 7.42
CA ALA A 195 6.20 -8.78 6.72
C ALA A 195 6.60 -8.62 5.23
N PHE A 196 7.88 -8.36 4.95
CA PHE A 196 8.42 -8.27 3.59
C PHE A 196 8.22 -9.57 2.80
N LEU A 197 8.55 -10.71 3.39
CA LEU A 197 8.35 -12.01 2.74
C LEU A 197 6.89 -12.29 2.43
N ARG A 198 5.98 -11.95 3.35
CA ARG A 198 4.54 -12.09 3.14
C ARG A 198 4.06 -11.27 1.95
N VAL A 199 4.47 -10.00 1.86
CA VAL A 199 4.13 -9.10 0.76
C VAL A 199 4.72 -9.58 -0.57
N SER A 200 6.01 -9.95 -0.56
CA SER A 200 6.73 -10.33 -1.78
C SER A 200 6.33 -11.70 -2.35
N GLN A 201 5.73 -12.57 -1.55
CA GLN A 201 5.34 -13.94 -1.92
C GLN A 201 3.81 -14.12 -2.02
N SER A 202 3.04 -13.05 -2.10
CA SER A 202 1.59 -13.14 -2.32
C SER A 202 1.29 -13.94 -3.59
N PRO A 203 0.35 -14.90 -3.53
CA PRO A 203 -0.01 -15.70 -4.69
C PRO A 203 -0.65 -14.82 -5.77
N PRO A 204 -0.42 -15.11 -7.06
CA PRO A 204 -1.00 -14.34 -8.16
C PRO A 204 -2.49 -14.67 -8.32
N VAL A 205 -3.32 -13.92 -7.65
CA VAL A 205 -4.78 -13.99 -7.76
C VAL A 205 -5.33 -12.80 -8.53
N ASN A 206 -6.56 -12.91 -9.02
CA ASN A 206 -7.25 -11.76 -9.61
C ASN A 206 -7.29 -10.59 -8.64
N LEU A 207 -6.96 -9.40 -9.09
CA LEU A 207 -6.90 -8.17 -8.28
C LEU A 207 -8.20 -7.87 -7.53
N LEU A 208 -9.33 -8.30 -8.07
CA LEU A 208 -10.65 -8.15 -7.45
C LEU A 208 -10.86 -9.09 -6.25
N LEU A 209 -10.02 -10.10 -6.06
CA LEU A 209 -10.09 -11.04 -4.94
C LEU A 209 -9.16 -10.69 -3.78
N SER A 210 -8.24 -9.76 -3.98
CA SER A 210 -7.33 -9.31 -2.93
C SER A 210 -8.05 -8.38 -1.95
N THR A 211 -7.71 -8.52 -0.67
CA THR A 211 -8.03 -7.51 0.33
C THR A 211 -6.86 -6.52 0.41
N TYR A 212 -7.17 -5.24 0.42
CA TYR A 212 -6.16 -4.18 0.48
C TYR A 212 -6.28 -3.40 1.78
N TRP A 213 -5.15 -2.97 2.35
CA TRP A 213 -5.11 -2.25 3.63
C TRP A 213 -4.33 -0.95 3.50
N THR A 214 -4.66 0.04 4.33
CA THR A 214 -3.70 1.10 4.65
C THR A 214 -2.47 0.47 5.29
N MET A 215 -1.27 0.86 4.87
CA MET A 215 -0.04 0.24 5.37
C MET A 215 0.23 0.60 6.84
N GLY A 216 -0.15 1.81 7.25
CA GLY A 216 -0.09 2.29 8.62
C GLY A 216 -1.47 2.56 9.22
N ALA A 217 -1.50 2.92 10.49
CA ALA A 217 -2.65 3.53 11.13
C ALA A 217 -2.88 4.94 10.54
N VAL A 218 -4.14 5.37 10.52
CA VAL A 218 -4.56 6.68 10.01
C VAL A 218 -5.42 7.37 11.05
N ARG A 219 -5.41 8.70 11.05
CA ARG A 219 -6.37 9.47 11.82
C ARG A 219 -7.76 9.34 11.20
N HIS A 220 -8.75 8.99 12.01
CA HIS A 220 -10.15 8.83 11.64
C HIS A 220 -11.00 9.77 12.51
N GLY A 221 -11.02 11.05 12.14
CA GLY A 221 -11.63 12.08 12.97
C GLY A 221 -10.99 12.19 14.35
N ASP A 222 -11.75 11.87 15.39
CA ASP A 222 -11.29 11.85 16.78
C ASP A 222 -10.54 10.57 17.17
N TYR A 223 -10.45 9.57 16.29
CA TYR A 223 -9.91 8.26 16.60
C TYR A 223 -8.72 7.89 15.72
N ILE A 224 -8.10 6.77 16.07
CA ILE A 224 -7.06 6.13 15.27
C ILE A 224 -7.67 4.87 14.66
N ALA A 225 -7.43 4.65 13.39
CA ALA A 225 -7.97 3.51 12.68
C ALA A 225 -6.98 2.88 11.71
N LYS A 226 -7.30 1.64 11.34
CA LYS A 226 -6.78 1.00 10.15
C LYS A 226 -7.93 0.73 9.19
N VAL A 227 -7.70 0.95 7.90
CA VAL A 227 -8.76 0.78 6.90
C VAL A 227 -8.38 -0.34 5.95
N ARG A 228 -9.36 -1.17 5.59
CA ARG A 228 -9.21 -2.19 4.58
C ARG A 228 -10.35 -2.15 3.56
N PHE A 229 -10.03 -2.60 2.37
CA PHE A 229 -10.95 -2.78 1.25
C PHE A 229 -11.09 -4.28 1.02
N ALA A 230 -12.21 -4.84 1.41
CA ALA A 230 -12.47 -6.28 1.29
C ALA A 230 -13.44 -6.56 0.14
N PRO A 231 -13.18 -7.57 -0.71
CA PRO A 231 -14.13 -8.00 -1.72
C PRO A 231 -15.47 -8.38 -1.08
N VAL A 232 -16.59 -7.89 -1.62
CA VAL A 232 -17.92 -8.35 -1.19
C VAL A 232 -18.11 -9.78 -1.66
N PRO A 233 -18.49 -10.75 -0.78
CA PRO A 233 -18.53 -12.17 -1.11
C PRO A 233 -19.35 -12.50 -2.36
N ASP A 234 -20.53 -11.93 -2.51
CA ASP A 234 -21.41 -12.17 -3.67
C ASP A 234 -20.78 -11.77 -5.01
N PHE A 235 -19.89 -10.79 -5.01
CA PHE A 235 -19.13 -10.39 -6.20
C PHE A 235 -17.88 -11.25 -6.38
N ALA A 236 -17.18 -11.56 -5.29
CA ALA A 236 -15.98 -12.38 -5.31
C ALA A 236 -16.25 -13.81 -5.84
N GLU A 237 -17.39 -14.40 -5.50
CA GLU A 237 -17.81 -15.72 -5.99
C GLU A 237 -18.02 -15.75 -7.51
N LYS A 238 -18.37 -14.64 -8.11
CA LYS A 238 -18.63 -14.52 -9.55
C LYS A 238 -17.36 -14.30 -10.39
N VAL A 239 -16.21 -14.05 -9.77
CA VAL A 239 -14.93 -13.91 -10.49
C VAL A 239 -14.57 -15.23 -11.15
N VAL A 240 -14.45 -15.21 -12.48
CA VAL A 240 -14.24 -16.41 -13.30
C VAL A 240 -12.77 -16.81 -13.25
N GLN A 241 -11.87 -15.88 -13.55
CA GLN A 241 -10.43 -16.10 -13.57
C GLN A 241 -9.83 -15.75 -12.21
N ARG A 242 -9.87 -16.71 -11.27
CA ARG A 242 -9.46 -16.50 -9.88
C ARG A 242 -7.94 -16.52 -9.70
N ASP A 243 -7.30 -17.60 -10.14
CA ASP A 243 -5.86 -17.79 -10.08
C ASP A 243 -5.25 -17.41 -11.44
N LEU A 244 -4.14 -16.68 -11.39
CA LEU A 244 -3.49 -16.14 -12.57
C LEU A 244 -2.15 -16.84 -12.82
N ASP A 245 -1.97 -17.37 -14.02
CA ASP A 245 -0.67 -17.89 -14.48
C ASP A 245 0.15 -16.76 -15.08
N LEU A 246 1.01 -16.13 -14.26
CA LEU A 246 1.88 -15.05 -14.69
C LEU A 246 2.93 -15.46 -15.73
N ALA A 247 3.16 -16.76 -15.94
CA ALA A 247 4.06 -17.25 -16.98
C ALA A 247 3.40 -17.32 -18.36
N SER A 248 2.06 -17.25 -18.42
CA SER A 248 1.31 -17.41 -19.68
C SER A 248 1.48 -16.22 -20.65
N ALA A 249 1.75 -15.02 -20.14
CA ALA A 249 1.95 -13.82 -20.95
C ALA A 249 2.75 -12.75 -20.19
N ALA A 250 3.24 -11.72 -20.89
CA ALA A 250 3.90 -10.58 -20.28
C ALA A 250 2.96 -9.72 -19.42
N GLU A 251 1.70 -9.63 -19.83
CA GLU A 251 0.63 -8.96 -19.10
C GLU A 251 -0.52 -9.93 -18.83
N VAL A 252 -0.84 -10.17 -17.57
CA VAL A 252 -1.88 -11.10 -17.13
C VAL A 252 -2.93 -10.39 -16.28
N TYR A 253 -2.50 -9.53 -15.34
CA TYR A 253 -3.41 -8.84 -14.44
C TYR A 253 -4.38 -7.89 -15.18
N ARG A 254 -3.88 -7.09 -16.13
CA ARG A 254 -4.71 -6.13 -16.86
C ARG A 254 -5.81 -6.81 -17.70
N PRO A 255 -5.52 -7.83 -18.53
CA PRO A 255 -6.55 -8.55 -19.25
C PRO A 255 -7.59 -9.21 -18.34
N ALA A 256 -7.16 -9.81 -17.22
CA ALA A 256 -8.06 -10.43 -16.26
C ALA A 256 -9.01 -9.39 -15.63
N LEU A 257 -8.48 -8.23 -15.22
CA LEU A 257 -9.30 -7.14 -14.68
C LEU A 257 -10.33 -6.62 -15.72
N ILE A 258 -9.90 -6.42 -16.97
CA ILE A 258 -10.79 -5.97 -18.05
C ILE A 258 -11.88 -7.00 -18.31
N ALA A 259 -11.55 -8.29 -18.34
CA ALA A 259 -12.51 -9.36 -18.61
C ALA A 259 -13.63 -9.40 -17.55
N GLU A 260 -13.27 -9.18 -16.27
CA GLU A 260 -14.24 -9.19 -15.17
C GLU A 260 -15.12 -7.93 -15.13
N LEU A 261 -14.56 -6.74 -15.39
CA LEU A 261 -15.26 -5.46 -15.26
C LEU A 261 -15.98 -4.99 -16.53
N ARG A 262 -15.82 -5.68 -17.67
CA ARG A 262 -16.42 -5.27 -18.94
C ARG A 262 -17.95 -5.26 -18.90
N ASP A 263 -18.53 -6.29 -18.30
CA ASP A 263 -19.95 -6.58 -18.40
C ASP A 263 -20.71 -6.51 -17.06
N ARG A 264 -19.99 -6.26 -15.97
CA ARG A 264 -20.59 -6.20 -14.63
C ARG A 264 -19.82 -5.30 -13.68
N PRO A 265 -20.51 -4.64 -12.73
CA PRO A 265 -19.86 -3.93 -11.64
C PRO A 265 -19.20 -4.92 -10.66
N TYR A 266 -18.34 -4.39 -9.81
CA TYR A 266 -17.71 -5.10 -8.71
C TYR A 266 -17.69 -4.22 -7.47
N GLU A 267 -17.84 -4.83 -6.29
CA GLU A 267 -17.94 -4.09 -5.03
C GLU A 267 -16.88 -4.54 -4.03
N PHE A 268 -16.37 -3.56 -3.30
CA PHE A 268 -15.53 -3.73 -2.11
C PHE A 268 -16.20 -3.03 -0.93
N ASP A 269 -16.18 -3.69 0.22
CA ASP A 269 -16.47 -3.03 1.49
C ASP A 269 -15.26 -2.23 1.94
N ILE A 270 -15.47 -0.95 2.27
CA ILE A 270 -14.51 -0.15 3.02
C ILE A 270 -14.80 -0.38 4.51
N GLN A 271 -13.88 -1.07 5.18
CA GLN A 271 -14.03 -1.46 6.58
C GLN A 271 -13.01 -0.72 7.44
N VAL A 272 -13.50 -0.08 8.50
CA VAL A 272 -12.69 0.68 9.46
C VAL A 272 -12.53 -0.12 10.74
N GLN A 273 -11.30 -0.36 11.14
CA GLN A 273 -10.95 -0.95 12.43
C GLN A 273 -10.40 0.14 13.35
N LEU A 274 -11.18 0.52 14.35
CA LEU A 274 -10.74 1.48 15.36
C LEU A 274 -9.72 0.85 16.31
N CYS A 275 -8.74 1.65 16.72
CA CYS A 275 -7.73 1.25 17.70
C CYS A 275 -8.38 1.09 19.07
N ALA A 276 -8.20 -0.06 19.70
CA ALA A 276 -8.69 -0.33 21.05
C ALA A 276 -7.57 -0.28 22.11
N ASP A 277 -6.31 -0.40 21.68
CA ASP A 277 -5.13 -0.39 22.53
C ASP A 277 -3.92 0.09 21.73
N LEU A 278 -3.00 0.81 22.39
CA LEU A 278 -1.73 1.29 21.81
C LEU A 278 -0.55 0.35 22.13
N ALA A 279 -0.76 -0.71 22.93
CA ALA A 279 0.28 -1.66 23.34
C ALA A 279 0.60 -2.70 22.26
#